data_cbd14fd9c79d6c1d5c2fc67c8e57feb2
#
_entry.id   cbd14fd9c79d6c1d5c2fc67c8e57feb2
#
_cell.length_a   1.000
_cell.length_b   1.000
_cell.length_c   1.000
_cell.angle_alpha   90.00
_cell.angle_beta   90.00
_cell.angle_gamma   90.00
#
_symmetry.space_group_name_H-M   'P 1'
#
loop_
_entity.id
_entity.type
_entity.pdbx_description
1 polymer ?
#
loop_
_entity_poly.entity_id
_entity_poly.type
_entity_poly.pdbx_seq_one_letter_code
_entity_poly.pdbx_strand_id
1 'polypeptide(L)'
;VIARIVIALLLMGSALAQDVVHYTTTTANVKYLFATAEPVLRLKSGDILDTNTLDCFGNGLKKPGDTLSMATGDNPLAGPFYVEGAEPGDTLAVKILDLQVDGDTGVGAFAPGFGAINETNYTPMLHAPLPERVWFYHIDHAANTATFKALDSDFSVKIPMHPFFGCIGVAPANGEARSSVVPAEFGGNMDSPEASVGNTVYFPVNVKGGLFYIGDGHAAMGDGEIAGTAIEVPLKARVQLSVIKGRTISWPQFENDDAIMTVGAYRPVDDAVRIAFTELVHWIHRDYGLSELDAYELLSKVGKIHLNEMVDPNYVVVASVEKRYLPRKK
;
A
#
# COMPACT_ATOMS: atom_id res chain seq x y z
N VAL A 1 20.23 60.55 -22.64
CA VAL A 1 20.02 59.78 -21.42
C VAL A 1 18.69 59.06 -21.61
N ILE A 2 18.73 57.76 -21.97
CA ILE A 2 17.54 56.91 -22.17
C ILE A 2 17.42 56.04 -20.91
N ALA A 3 16.39 56.28 -20.11
CA ALA A 3 16.08 55.46 -18.95
C ALA A 3 15.42 54.15 -19.41
N ARG A 4 16.09 53.02 -19.13
CA ARG A 4 15.52 51.65 -19.31
C ARG A 4 14.69 51.32 -18.08
N ILE A 5 13.36 51.30 -18.23
CA ILE A 5 12.43 50.74 -17.25
C ILE A 5 12.48 49.21 -17.33
N VAL A 6 13.02 48.55 -16.31
CA VAL A 6 12.96 47.10 -16.13
C VAL A 6 11.64 46.80 -15.41
N ILE A 7 10.68 46.24 -16.14
CA ILE A 7 9.43 45.71 -15.53
C ILE A 7 9.77 44.32 -15.04
N ALA A 8 9.90 44.18 -13.71
CA ALA A 8 9.96 42.87 -13.08
C ALA A 8 8.54 42.30 -13.00
N LEU A 9 8.24 41.29 -13.86
CA LEU A 9 7.04 40.47 -13.70
C LEU A 9 7.23 39.58 -12.47
N LEU A 10 6.55 39.93 -11.37
CA LEU A 10 6.33 39.03 -10.25
C LEU A 10 5.31 37.98 -10.69
N LEU A 11 5.80 36.79 -11.04
CA LEU A 11 4.98 35.58 -11.12
C LEU A 11 4.55 35.22 -9.70
N MET A 12 3.40 35.75 -9.27
CA MET A 12 2.68 35.20 -8.11
C MET A 12 2.16 33.81 -8.53
N GLY A 13 2.91 32.78 -8.19
CA GLY A 13 2.39 31.43 -8.18
C GLY A 13 1.22 31.42 -7.18
N SER A 14 -0.01 31.33 -7.68
CA SER A 14 -1.17 31.03 -6.83
C SER A 14 -0.93 29.67 -6.21
N ALA A 15 -0.57 29.64 -4.92
CA ALA A 15 -0.71 28.42 -4.13
C ALA A 15 -2.21 28.07 -4.18
N LEU A 16 -2.57 27.06 -4.94
CA LEU A 16 -3.93 26.52 -4.90
C LEU A 16 -4.19 26.11 -3.45
N ALA A 17 -5.26 26.63 -2.87
CA ALA A 17 -5.68 26.24 -1.55
C ALA A 17 -5.92 24.73 -1.57
N GLN A 18 -5.28 24.01 -0.65
CA GLN A 18 -5.41 22.58 -0.47
C GLN A 18 -6.73 22.33 0.27
N ASP A 19 -7.66 21.65 -0.38
CA ASP A 19 -8.94 21.28 0.22
C ASP A 19 -8.80 19.95 0.99
N VAL A 20 -9.50 19.82 2.13
CA VAL A 20 -9.69 18.55 2.82
C VAL A 20 -11.07 18.04 2.45
N VAL A 21 -11.10 16.90 1.80
CA VAL A 21 -12.33 16.28 1.28
C VAL A 21 -12.62 15.02 2.08
N HIS A 22 -13.80 14.94 2.66
CA HIS A 22 -14.19 13.83 3.54
C HIS A 22 -15.01 12.78 2.80
N TYR A 23 -14.70 11.51 3.06
CA TYR A 23 -15.48 10.36 2.61
C TYR A 23 -15.58 9.33 3.72
N THR A 24 -16.77 8.80 3.95
CA THR A 24 -16.97 7.73 4.95
C THR A 24 -17.23 6.39 4.27
N THR A 25 -16.34 5.45 4.55
CA THR A 25 -16.43 4.06 4.10
C THR A 25 -17.27 3.24 5.06
N THR A 26 -18.19 2.47 4.51
CA THR A 26 -19.09 1.56 5.25
C THR A 26 -19.22 0.25 4.49
N THR A 27 -19.73 -0.79 5.12
CA THR A 27 -20.02 -2.08 4.46
C THR A 27 -20.97 -1.99 3.27
N ALA A 28 -21.74 -0.88 3.16
CA ALA A 28 -22.69 -0.68 2.06
C ALA A 28 -22.05 -0.05 0.81
N ASN A 29 -20.88 0.58 0.92
CA ASN A 29 -20.28 1.33 -0.18
C ASN A 29 -18.86 0.86 -0.57
N VAL A 30 -18.35 -0.19 0.04
CA VAL A 30 -17.05 -0.80 -0.31
C VAL A 30 -17.06 -1.49 -1.67
N LYS A 31 -15.86 -1.67 -2.21
CA LYS A 31 -15.57 -2.45 -3.41
C LYS A 31 -14.66 -3.62 -3.05
N TYR A 32 -14.64 -4.65 -3.91
CA TYR A 32 -13.77 -5.82 -3.76
C TYR A 32 -12.91 -6.06 -5.00
N LEU A 33 -12.87 -5.05 -5.87
CA LEU A 33 -12.09 -5.06 -7.12
C LEU A 33 -11.40 -3.72 -7.32
N PHE A 34 -10.15 -3.77 -7.72
CA PHE A 34 -9.49 -2.68 -8.42
C PHE A 34 -9.95 -2.72 -9.88
N ALA A 35 -10.66 -1.71 -10.33
CA ALA A 35 -11.26 -1.68 -11.67
C ALA A 35 -11.59 -0.26 -12.11
N THR A 36 -11.86 -0.09 -13.40
CA THR A 36 -12.53 1.12 -13.89
C THR A 36 -14.00 1.07 -13.48
N ALA A 37 -14.40 2.00 -12.61
CA ALA A 37 -15.78 2.11 -12.12
C ALA A 37 -16.14 3.59 -11.90
N GLU A 38 -17.44 3.87 -11.71
CA GLU A 38 -17.90 5.21 -11.37
C GLU A 38 -17.28 5.67 -10.04
N PRO A 39 -16.63 6.83 -10.04
CA PRO A 39 -15.96 7.34 -8.84
C PRO A 39 -16.96 7.75 -7.77
N VAL A 40 -16.66 7.37 -6.53
CA VAL A 40 -17.45 7.78 -5.36
C VAL A 40 -17.20 9.24 -4.98
N LEU A 41 -16.06 9.79 -5.39
CA LEU A 41 -15.64 11.16 -5.09
C LEU A 41 -14.63 11.64 -6.15
N ARG A 42 -14.58 12.96 -6.37
CA ARG A 42 -13.61 13.64 -7.21
C ARG A 42 -12.76 14.59 -6.39
N LEU A 43 -11.44 14.54 -6.59
CA LEU A 43 -10.44 15.34 -5.90
C LEU A 43 -9.62 16.12 -6.92
N LYS A 44 -9.21 17.32 -6.57
CA LYS A 44 -8.19 18.05 -7.33
C LYS A 44 -6.80 17.52 -6.99
N SER A 45 -5.87 17.64 -7.91
CA SER A 45 -4.46 17.35 -7.59
C SER A 45 -3.97 18.28 -6.47
N GLY A 46 -3.49 17.67 -5.38
CA GLY A 46 -3.05 18.36 -4.16
C GLY A 46 -4.03 18.28 -3.00
N ASP A 47 -5.28 17.90 -3.22
CA ASP A 47 -6.26 17.75 -2.14
C ASP A 47 -5.89 16.64 -1.16
N ILE A 48 -6.38 16.77 0.07
CA ILE A 48 -6.30 15.76 1.11
C ILE A 48 -7.61 15.00 1.16
N LEU A 49 -7.55 13.70 0.97
CA LEU A 49 -8.63 12.77 1.30
C LEU A 49 -8.55 12.41 2.78
N ASP A 50 -9.62 12.71 3.52
CA ASP A 50 -9.82 12.28 4.91
C ASP A 50 -10.91 11.22 4.91
N THR A 51 -10.55 9.98 5.25
CA THR A 51 -11.44 8.82 5.12
C THR A 51 -11.12 7.75 6.15
N ASN A 52 -11.82 6.64 6.07
CA ASN A 52 -11.57 5.44 6.88
C ASN A 52 -11.56 4.19 6.00
N THR A 53 -10.92 3.12 6.50
CA THR A 53 -11.03 1.77 5.94
C THR A 53 -11.79 0.86 6.88
N LEU A 54 -12.23 -0.28 6.39
CA LEU A 54 -12.58 -1.44 7.20
C LEU A 54 -11.35 -2.35 7.31
N ASP A 55 -11.36 -3.31 8.25
CA ASP A 55 -10.37 -4.40 8.27
C ASP A 55 -10.61 -5.37 7.10
N CYS A 56 -9.70 -6.32 6.85
CA CYS A 56 -9.80 -7.28 5.74
C CYS A 56 -11.08 -8.12 5.79
N PHE A 57 -11.67 -8.33 6.98
CA PHE A 57 -12.92 -9.08 7.17
C PHE A 57 -14.18 -8.21 7.07
N GLY A 58 -14.05 -6.94 6.66
CA GLY A 58 -15.14 -5.98 6.59
C GLY A 58 -15.75 -5.66 7.96
N ASN A 59 -14.93 -5.67 9.01
CA ASN A 59 -15.34 -5.52 10.40
C ASN A 59 -16.38 -6.59 10.83
N GLY A 60 -16.35 -7.77 10.20
CA GLY A 60 -17.30 -8.86 10.49
C GLY A 60 -16.98 -9.62 11.78
N LEU A 61 -15.71 -9.74 12.13
CA LEU A 61 -15.23 -10.45 13.32
C LEU A 61 -15.05 -9.46 14.47
N LYS A 62 -15.69 -9.68 15.61
CA LYS A 62 -15.79 -8.67 16.68
C LYS A 62 -15.37 -9.17 18.06
N LYS A 63 -15.40 -10.48 18.32
CA LYS A 63 -15.17 -11.05 19.64
C LYS A 63 -14.68 -12.50 19.59
N PRO A 64 -14.00 -12.97 20.61
CA PRO A 64 -13.62 -14.38 20.74
C PRO A 64 -14.81 -15.32 20.51
N GLY A 65 -14.59 -16.33 19.65
CA GLY A 65 -15.61 -17.28 19.21
C GLY A 65 -16.23 -16.97 17.86
N ASP A 66 -15.99 -15.77 17.29
CA ASP A 66 -16.35 -15.49 15.91
C ASP A 66 -15.45 -16.30 14.96
N THR A 67 -15.98 -16.67 13.80
CA THR A 67 -15.32 -17.50 12.77
C THR A 67 -15.26 -16.75 11.45
N LEU A 68 -14.38 -17.18 10.54
CA LEU A 68 -14.22 -16.57 9.21
C LEU A 68 -15.52 -16.52 8.39
N SER A 69 -16.46 -17.41 8.65
CA SER A 69 -17.79 -17.37 8.00
C SER A 69 -18.59 -16.11 8.31
N MET A 70 -18.17 -15.32 9.31
CA MET A 70 -18.79 -14.04 9.68
C MET A 70 -18.17 -12.82 8.97
N ALA A 71 -17.08 -13.03 8.22
CA ALA A 71 -16.50 -11.99 7.38
C ALA A 71 -17.54 -11.53 6.33
N THR A 72 -17.57 -10.23 6.05
CA THR A 72 -18.49 -9.67 5.05
C THR A 72 -17.90 -9.65 3.64
N GLY A 73 -16.69 -10.14 3.46
CA GLY A 73 -15.93 -10.25 2.23
C GLY A 73 -14.43 -10.14 2.51
N ASP A 74 -13.60 -10.31 1.49
CA ASP A 74 -12.14 -10.25 1.61
C ASP A 74 -11.63 -8.90 1.11
N ASN A 75 -10.91 -8.17 1.96
CA ASN A 75 -10.23 -6.91 1.67
C ASN A 75 -11.15 -5.85 1.03
N PRO A 76 -12.16 -5.33 1.77
CA PRO A 76 -13.04 -4.28 1.28
C PRO A 76 -12.29 -2.96 1.05
N LEU A 77 -12.50 -2.35 -0.11
CA LEU A 77 -11.85 -1.13 -0.56
C LEU A 77 -12.76 0.09 -0.46
N ALA A 78 -12.24 1.21 0.02
CA ALA A 78 -12.77 2.54 -0.17
C ALA A 78 -12.40 3.05 -1.58
N GLY A 79 -13.32 3.71 -2.27
CA GLY A 79 -13.10 4.24 -3.62
C GLY A 79 -14.06 3.67 -4.67
N PRO A 80 -13.78 3.89 -5.97
CA PRO A 80 -12.64 4.63 -6.50
C PRO A 80 -12.75 6.14 -6.31
N PHE A 81 -11.62 6.77 -6.03
CA PHE A 81 -11.47 8.21 -5.97
C PHE A 81 -10.85 8.72 -7.26
N TYR A 82 -11.55 9.62 -7.96
CA TYR A 82 -11.07 10.22 -9.19
C TYR A 82 -10.20 11.44 -8.89
N VAL A 83 -8.98 11.51 -9.44
CA VAL A 83 -8.10 12.67 -9.29
C VAL A 83 -8.11 13.48 -10.58
N GLU A 84 -8.58 14.73 -10.50
CA GLU A 84 -8.70 15.62 -11.65
C GLU A 84 -7.33 15.88 -12.31
N GLY A 85 -7.30 15.81 -13.64
CA GLY A 85 -6.10 16.02 -14.44
C GLY A 85 -5.17 14.81 -14.53
N ALA A 86 -5.42 13.70 -13.84
CA ALA A 86 -4.67 12.48 -14.05
C ALA A 86 -5.05 11.81 -15.37
N GLU A 87 -4.03 11.58 -16.21
CA GLU A 87 -4.19 10.96 -17.53
C GLU A 87 -3.23 9.76 -17.66
N PRO A 88 -3.56 8.75 -18.49
CA PRO A 88 -2.65 7.63 -18.72
C PRO A 88 -1.23 8.09 -19.10
N GLY A 89 -0.21 7.52 -18.44
CA GLY A 89 1.19 7.90 -18.60
C GLY A 89 1.70 8.93 -17.59
N ASP A 90 0.82 9.47 -16.73
CA ASP A 90 1.21 10.23 -15.54
C ASP A 90 1.53 9.31 -14.37
N THR A 91 2.01 9.87 -13.27
CA THR A 91 2.15 9.19 -11.98
C THR A 91 1.23 9.84 -10.95
N LEU A 92 0.48 9.03 -10.22
CA LEU A 92 -0.26 9.47 -9.03
C LEU A 92 0.64 9.34 -7.81
N ALA A 93 0.91 10.45 -7.12
CA ALA A 93 1.63 10.49 -5.85
C ALA A 93 0.63 10.56 -4.69
N VAL A 94 0.71 9.61 -3.78
CA VAL A 94 -0.13 9.51 -2.59
C VAL A 94 0.75 9.65 -1.36
N LYS A 95 0.76 10.84 -0.74
CA LYS A 95 1.49 11.07 0.50
C LYS A 95 0.62 10.69 1.69
N ILE A 96 1.09 9.78 2.51
CA ILE A 96 0.39 9.30 3.70
C ILE A 96 0.70 10.27 4.85
N LEU A 97 -0.31 11.04 5.26
CA LEU A 97 -0.16 12.11 6.24
C LEU A 97 -0.47 11.65 7.66
N ASP A 98 -1.49 10.79 7.81
CA ASP A 98 -1.93 10.28 9.11
C ASP A 98 -2.63 8.93 8.93
N LEU A 99 -2.34 7.98 9.82
CA LEU A 99 -3.02 6.70 9.97
C LEU A 99 -3.22 6.41 11.45
N GLN A 100 -4.45 6.17 11.83
CA GLN A 100 -4.81 5.83 13.21
C GLN A 100 -5.67 4.57 13.21
N VAL A 101 -5.32 3.61 14.07
CA VAL A 101 -6.18 2.45 14.31
C VAL A 101 -7.52 2.92 14.87
N ASP A 102 -8.63 2.48 14.27
CA ASP A 102 -9.99 2.86 14.68
C ASP A 102 -10.64 1.72 15.48
N GLY A 103 -10.61 1.85 16.80
CA GLY A 103 -11.14 0.86 17.74
C GLY A 103 -10.07 0.21 18.62
N ASP A 104 -10.54 -0.59 19.58
CA ASP A 104 -9.71 -1.18 20.63
C ASP A 104 -9.39 -2.66 20.38
N THR A 105 -9.71 -3.18 19.20
CA THR A 105 -9.56 -4.60 18.85
C THR A 105 -8.99 -4.76 17.47
N GLY A 106 -7.91 -5.53 17.33
CA GLY A 106 -7.41 -6.07 16.09
C GLY A 106 -7.74 -7.55 15.95
N VAL A 107 -7.71 -8.07 14.73
CA VAL A 107 -8.03 -9.45 14.41
C VAL A 107 -6.88 -10.06 13.60
N GLY A 108 -6.54 -11.32 13.88
CA GLY A 108 -5.71 -12.14 13.01
C GLY A 108 -6.38 -13.48 12.82
N ALA A 109 -6.28 -14.06 11.65
CA ALA A 109 -6.89 -15.35 11.39
C ALA A 109 -5.98 -16.25 10.57
N PHE A 110 -6.16 -17.53 10.75
CA PHE A 110 -5.61 -18.55 9.91
C PHE A 110 -6.77 -19.23 9.19
N ALA A 111 -6.76 -19.16 7.87
CA ALA A 111 -7.71 -19.83 7.01
C ALA A 111 -7.13 -21.14 6.48
N PRO A 112 -7.86 -22.29 6.54
CA PRO A 112 -7.40 -23.55 5.99
C PRO A 112 -7.03 -23.41 4.51
N GLY A 113 -5.82 -23.83 4.14
CA GLY A 113 -5.31 -23.73 2.78
C GLY A 113 -4.76 -22.36 2.38
N PHE A 114 -4.70 -21.40 3.30
CA PHE A 114 -4.09 -20.09 3.09
C PHE A 114 -2.93 -19.87 4.08
N GLY A 115 -1.85 -19.21 3.64
CA GLY A 115 -0.64 -19.01 4.43
C GLY A 115 0.62 -19.63 3.80
N ALA A 116 1.79 -19.09 4.16
CA ALA A 116 3.07 -19.41 3.51
C ALA A 116 3.57 -20.83 3.75
N ILE A 117 3.23 -21.43 4.89
CA ILE A 117 3.67 -22.78 5.28
C ILE A 117 2.57 -23.82 5.20
N ASN A 118 1.49 -23.47 4.52
CA ASN A 118 0.44 -24.40 4.15
C ASN A 118 0.71 -25.06 2.80
N GLU A 119 -0.15 -26.03 2.47
CA GLU A 119 -0.22 -26.54 1.11
C GLU A 119 -0.50 -25.43 0.11
N THR A 120 0.05 -25.57 -1.06
CA THR A 120 -0.34 -24.75 -2.19
C THR A 120 -1.49 -25.41 -2.94
N ASN A 121 -2.34 -24.63 -3.63
CA ASN A 121 -3.39 -25.16 -4.51
C ASN A 121 -2.86 -26.04 -5.64
N TYR A 122 -1.56 -26.07 -5.85
CA TYR A 122 -0.88 -26.85 -6.90
C TYR A 122 -0.29 -28.17 -6.40
N THR A 123 -0.19 -28.35 -5.09
CA THR A 123 0.39 -29.54 -4.49
C THR A 123 -0.67 -30.26 -3.67
N PRO A 124 -1.17 -31.44 -4.15
CA PRO A 124 -2.12 -32.23 -3.38
C PRO A 124 -1.55 -32.57 -2.01
N MET A 125 -2.36 -32.38 -0.98
CA MET A 125 -1.96 -32.66 0.39
C MET A 125 -2.13 -34.13 0.74
N LEU A 126 -1.13 -34.65 1.42
CA LEU A 126 -1.20 -35.99 2.02
C LEU A 126 -1.97 -35.96 3.36
N HIS A 127 -2.09 -34.78 4.00
CA HIS A 127 -2.73 -34.57 5.29
C HIS A 127 -3.86 -33.53 5.18
N ALA A 128 -4.77 -33.56 6.14
CA ALA A 128 -5.80 -32.52 6.22
C ALA A 128 -5.16 -31.12 6.43
N PRO A 129 -5.78 -30.06 5.90
CA PRO A 129 -5.31 -28.70 6.12
C PRO A 129 -5.33 -28.36 7.62
N LEU A 130 -4.48 -27.39 8.01
CA LEU A 130 -4.49 -26.84 9.36
C LEU A 130 -5.86 -26.23 9.66
N PRO A 131 -6.35 -26.34 10.93
CA PRO A 131 -7.68 -25.86 11.26
C PRO A 131 -7.77 -24.34 11.29
N GLU A 132 -8.95 -23.81 10.97
CA GLU A 132 -9.26 -22.39 11.18
C GLU A 132 -8.98 -21.98 12.62
N ARG A 133 -8.37 -20.80 12.79
CA ARG A 133 -8.12 -20.16 14.05
C ARG A 133 -8.29 -18.65 13.91
N VAL A 134 -8.87 -17.98 14.93
CA VAL A 134 -9.03 -16.52 15.00
C VAL A 134 -8.47 -16.02 16.32
N TRP A 135 -7.60 -15.00 16.22
CA TRP A 135 -7.02 -14.30 17.38
C TRP A 135 -7.58 -12.89 17.44
N PHE A 136 -7.86 -12.41 18.65
CA PHE A 136 -8.25 -11.03 18.92
C PHE A 136 -7.14 -10.36 19.73
N TYR A 137 -6.74 -9.19 19.25
CA TYR A 137 -5.66 -8.40 19.85
C TYR A 137 -6.29 -7.18 20.55
N HIS A 138 -5.94 -6.98 21.81
CA HIS A 138 -6.31 -5.73 22.48
C HIS A 138 -5.36 -4.63 22.06
N ILE A 139 -5.90 -3.51 21.57
CA ILE A 139 -5.18 -2.32 21.14
C ILE A 139 -5.03 -1.36 22.33
N ASP A 140 -3.82 -1.01 22.66
CA ASP A 140 -3.47 0.01 23.66
C ASP A 140 -2.94 1.25 22.92
N HIS A 141 -3.83 2.19 22.63
CA HIS A 141 -3.50 3.41 21.91
C HIS A 141 -2.45 4.27 22.64
N ALA A 142 -2.51 4.30 23.99
CA ALA A 142 -1.59 5.10 24.79
C ALA A 142 -0.15 4.55 24.75
N ALA A 143 -0.02 3.21 24.75
CA ALA A 143 1.26 2.54 24.66
C ALA A 143 1.70 2.26 23.21
N ASN A 144 0.84 2.52 22.23
CA ASN A 144 1.03 2.16 20.82
C ASN A 144 1.39 0.68 20.63
N THR A 145 0.60 -0.22 21.25
CA THR A 145 0.83 -1.67 21.21
C THR A 145 -0.45 -2.45 21.00
N ALA A 146 -0.34 -3.59 20.31
CA ALA A 146 -1.36 -4.64 20.24
C ALA A 146 -0.93 -5.84 21.10
N THR A 147 -1.84 -6.42 21.88
CA THR A 147 -1.52 -7.55 22.74
C THR A 147 -1.91 -8.87 22.07
N PHE A 148 -0.90 -9.67 21.70
CA PHE A 148 -1.09 -11.07 21.33
C PHE A 148 -1.36 -11.91 22.58
N LYS A 149 -2.32 -12.84 22.49
CA LYS A 149 -2.55 -13.91 23.47
C LYS A 149 -2.62 -15.24 22.74
N ALA A 150 -1.82 -16.20 23.17
CA ALA A 150 -1.90 -17.57 22.68
C ALA A 150 -3.26 -18.18 23.03
N LEU A 151 -3.82 -19.02 22.13
CA LEU A 151 -5.10 -19.67 22.36
C LEU A 151 -4.98 -20.91 23.25
N ASP A 152 -3.82 -21.58 23.19
CA ASP A 152 -3.61 -22.88 23.84
C ASP A 152 -2.62 -22.79 25.02
N SER A 153 -2.30 -21.57 25.51
CA SER A 153 -1.44 -21.35 26.69
C SER A 153 -1.68 -19.96 27.31
N ASP A 154 -1.11 -19.69 28.45
CA ASP A 154 -1.18 -18.38 29.14
C ASP A 154 -0.18 -17.35 28.56
N PHE A 155 0.55 -17.69 27.50
CA PHE A 155 1.52 -16.77 26.90
C PHE A 155 0.83 -15.53 26.32
N SER A 156 1.40 -14.37 26.62
CA SER A 156 0.95 -13.10 26.07
C SER A 156 2.14 -12.17 25.88
N VAL A 157 2.10 -11.35 24.82
CA VAL A 157 3.14 -10.37 24.51
C VAL A 157 2.56 -9.12 23.88
N LYS A 158 3.13 -7.95 24.20
CA LYS A 158 2.79 -6.69 23.54
C LYS A 158 3.64 -6.50 22.29
N ILE A 159 2.99 -6.23 21.16
CA ILE A 159 3.59 -5.98 19.85
C ILE A 159 3.49 -4.49 19.57
N PRO A 160 4.59 -3.77 19.31
CA PRO A 160 4.54 -2.37 18.89
C PRO A 160 3.74 -2.23 17.59
N MET A 161 2.90 -1.19 17.50
CA MET A 161 2.13 -0.92 16.29
C MET A 161 2.88 0.03 15.37
N HIS A 162 2.77 -0.24 14.07
CA HIS A 162 3.20 0.60 12.96
C HIS A 162 2.13 0.54 11.87
N PRO A 163 1.04 1.33 11.99
CA PRO A 163 -0.10 1.22 11.09
C PRO A 163 0.24 1.51 9.64
N PHE A 164 -0.30 0.70 8.71
CA PHE A 164 -0.11 0.85 7.27
C PHE A 164 -1.31 0.29 6.49
N PHE A 165 -1.38 0.59 5.18
CA PHE A 165 -2.37 -0.01 4.28
C PHE A 165 -1.82 -1.32 3.70
N GLY A 166 -2.57 -2.41 3.80
CA GLY A 166 -2.37 -3.62 3.03
C GLY A 166 -2.77 -3.38 1.57
N CYS A 167 -4.02 -2.98 1.37
CA CYS A 167 -4.55 -2.63 0.06
C CYS A 167 -4.41 -1.14 -0.26
N ILE A 168 -3.62 -0.82 -1.28
CA ILE A 168 -3.50 0.54 -1.82
C ILE A 168 -3.14 0.48 -3.31
N GLY A 169 -3.89 1.17 -4.18
CA GLY A 169 -3.63 1.10 -5.62
C GLY A 169 -4.57 1.93 -6.46
N VAL A 170 -4.45 1.76 -7.77
CA VAL A 170 -5.24 2.45 -8.80
C VAL A 170 -5.94 1.44 -9.71
N ALA A 171 -6.84 1.90 -10.57
CA ALA A 171 -7.44 1.00 -11.55
C ALA A 171 -6.39 0.42 -12.51
N PRO A 172 -6.43 -0.91 -12.79
CA PRO A 172 -5.56 -1.56 -13.75
C PRO A 172 -5.75 -1.00 -15.18
N ALA A 173 -4.75 -1.27 -16.04
CA ALA A 173 -4.82 -0.96 -17.47
C ALA A 173 -5.83 -1.84 -18.23
N ASN A 174 -6.08 -1.50 -19.48
CA ASN A 174 -6.81 -2.32 -20.47
C ASN A 174 -8.25 -2.72 -20.07
N GLY A 175 -8.87 -2.00 -19.12
CA GLY A 175 -10.21 -2.33 -18.63
C GLY A 175 -10.27 -3.59 -17.79
N GLU A 176 -9.15 -4.05 -17.26
CA GLU A 176 -9.11 -5.18 -16.35
C GLU A 176 -9.80 -4.86 -15.02
N ALA A 177 -10.30 -5.91 -14.39
CA ALA A 177 -10.75 -5.91 -13.01
C ALA A 177 -9.98 -6.98 -12.23
N ARG A 178 -9.33 -6.58 -11.14
CA ARG A 178 -8.53 -7.45 -10.29
C ARG A 178 -9.13 -7.50 -8.89
N SER A 179 -9.19 -8.70 -8.31
CA SER A 179 -9.62 -8.87 -6.92
C SER A 179 -8.81 -7.99 -5.97
N SER A 180 -9.44 -7.50 -4.93
CA SER A 180 -8.77 -6.71 -3.87
C SER A 180 -7.58 -7.42 -3.24
N VAL A 181 -7.56 -8.76 -3.21
CA VAL A 181 -6.45 -9.57 -2.68
C VAL A 181 -5.29 -9.79 -3.67
N VAL A 182 -5.27 -9.13 -4.84
CA VAL A 182 -4.22 -9.35 -5.84
C VAL A 182 -3.30 -8.15 -5.91
N PRO A 183 -2.02 -8.28 -5.50
CA PRO A 183 -1.01 -7.28 -5.76
C PRO A 183 -0.45 -7.41 -7.18
N ALA A 184 -0.23 -6.28 -7.87
CA ALA A 184 0.36 -6.23 -9.20
C ALA A 184 0.91 -4.83 -9.53
N GLU A 185 1.14 -4.55 -10.81
CA GLU A 185 1.69 -3.28 -11.31
C GLU A 185 0.84 -2.04 -10.99
N PHE A 186 -0.43 -2.22 -10.67
CA PHE A 186 -1.33 -1.13 -10.24
C PHE A 186 -1.33 -0.87 -8.72
N GLY A 187 -0.56 -1.59 -7.95
CA GLY A 187 -0.63 -1.68 -6.48
C GLY A 187 -1.41 -2.91 -6.06
N GLY A 188 -2.50 -2.75 -5.34
CA GLY A 188 -3.34 -3.85 -4.87
C GLY A 188 -3.07 -4.21 -3.43
N ASN A 189 -3.19 -5.48 -3.08
CA ASN A 189 -2.86 -6.01 -1.76
C ASN A 189 -1.34 -6.22 -1.64
N MET A 190 -0.62 -5.11 -1.44
CA MET A 190 0.83 -5.19 -1.40
C MET A 190 1.37 -5.60 -0.04
N ASP A 191 0.56 -5.48 1.01
CA ASP A 191 0.90 -5.76 2.41
C ASP A 191 2.28 -5.22 2.77
N SER A 192 2.49 -3.95 2.38
CA SER A 192 3.78 -3.30 2.48
C SER A 192 3.81 -2.33 3.65
N PRO A 193 4.59 -2.61 4.72
CA PRO A 193 4.77 -1.68 5.84
C PRO A 193 5.26 -0.29 5.42
N GLU A 194 5.82 -0.16 4.23
CA GLU A 194 6.18 1.11 3.61
C GLU A 194 4.95 1.96 3.23
N ALA A 195 3.74 1.37 3.13
CA ALA A 195 2.49 2.12 2.93
C ALA A 195 2.00 2.78 4.24
N SER A 196 2.90 3.45 4.96
CA SER A 196 2.72 4.05 6.29
C SER A 196 2.98 5.55 6.29
N VAL A 197 2.68 6.20 7.43
CA VAL A 197 2.89 7.63 7.64
C VAL A 197 4.35 8.04 7.37
N GLY A 198 4.50 9.16 6.65
CA GLY A 198 5.81 9.71 6.26
C GLY A 198 6.29 9.26 4.89
N ASN A 199 5.70 8.21 4.32
CA ASN A 199 6.01 7.79 2.97
C ASN A 199 5.07 8.42 1.93
N THR A 200 5.59 8.56 0.71
CA THR A 200 4.81 8.82 -0.49
C THR A 200 4.82 7.57 -1.35
N VAL A 201 3.65 7.11 -1.75
CA VAL A 201 3.48 6.00 -2.69
C VAL A 201 3.19 6.57 -4.07
N TYR A 202 3.87 6.06 -5.08
CA TYR A 202 3.68 6.44 -6.47
C TYR A 202 3.05 5.29 -7.24
N PHE A 203 2.00 5.56 -8.01
CA PHE A 203 1.32 4.59 -8.85
C PHE A 203 1.32 5.03 -10.31
N PRO A 204 1.41 4.10 -11.28
CA PRO A 204 1.17 4.41 -12.68
C PRO A 204 -0.29 4.81 -12.87
N VAL A 205 -0.54 5.89 -13.60
CA VAL A 205 -1.89 6.24 -14.03
C VAL A 205 -2.20 5.47 -15.31
N ASN A 206 -3.06 4.46 -15.19
CA ASN A 206 -3.46 3.60 -16.33
C ASN A 206 -4.73 4.07 -17.02
N VAL A 207 -5.62 4.73 -16.27
CA VAL A 207 -6.90 5.22 -16.77
C VAL A 207 -7.10 6.68 -16.36
N LYS A 208 -7.95 7.39 -17.07
CA LYS A 208 -8.28 8.78 -16.75
C LYS A 208 -8.79 8.91 -15.32
N GLY A 209 -8.21 9.85 -14.58
CA GLY A 209 -8.51 10.07 -13.17
C GLY A 209 -7.80 9.14 -12.21
N GLY A 210 -6.99 8.19 -12.69
CA GLY A 210 -6.26 7.21 -11.90
C GLY A 210 -7.15 6.18 -11.21
N LEU A 211 -8.29 6.61 -10.66
CA LEU A 211 -9.25 5.80 -9.89
C LEU A 211 -8.55 5.10 -8.72
N PHE A 212 -8.25 5.87 -7.71
CA PHE A 212 -7.52 5.44 -6.52
C PHE A 212 -8.40 4.67 -5.53
N TYR A 213 -7.84 3.64 -4.90
CA TYR A 213 -8.49 2.79 -3.89
C TYR A 213 -7.57 2.58 -2.69
N ILE A 214 -8.15 2.45 -1.50
CA ILE A 214 -7.46 2.03 -0.26
C ILE A 214 -8.36 1.11 0.55
N GLY A 215 -7.76 0.24 1.34
CA GLY A 215 -8.46 -0.68 2.24
C GLY A 215 -7.51 -1.42 3.14
N ASP A 216 -8.02 -2.41 3.85
CA ASP A 216 -7.20 -3.41 4.52
C ASP A 216 -6.14 -2.78 5.43
N GLY A 217 -6.56 -2.34 6.59
CA GLY A 217 -5.70 -1.66 7.55
C GLY A 217 -4.98 -2.63 8.46
N HIS A 218 -3.68 -2.49 8.58
CA HIS A 218 -2.82 -3.29 9.45
C HIS A 218 -2.28 -2.47 10.62
N ALA A 219 -2.32 -3.01 11.83
CA ALA A 219 -1.68 -2.40 13.01
C ALA A 219 -0.20 -2.82 13.13
N ALA A 220 0.12 -4.06 12.78
CA ALA A 220 1.47 -4.62 12.73
C ALA A 220 1.48 -5.91 11.92
N MET A 221 2.59 -6.17 11.23
CA MET A 221 2.81 -7.37 10.43
C MET A 221 4.29 -7.75 10.47
N GLY A 222 4.59 -9.03 10.43
CA GLY A 222 5.94 -9.56 10.20
C GLY A 222 6.19 -9.80 8.71
N ASP A 223 7.46 -9.84 8.30
CA ASP A 223 7.85 -10.12 6.92
C ASP A 223 7.18 -11.39 6.39
N GLY A 224 6.65 -11.29 5.17
CA GLY A 224 6.02 -12.38 4.44
C GLY A 224 4.56 -12.63 4.79
N GLU A 225 4.01 -11.96 5.81
CA GLU A 225 2.63 -12.18 6.28
C GLU A 225 2.27 -13.67 6.42
N ILE A 226 3.21 -14.46 6.92
CA ILE A 226 3.30 -15.90 6.77
C ILE A 226 2.09 -16.73 7.21
N ALA A 227 1.23 -16.18 8.07
CA ALA A 227 -0.02 -16.83 8.48
C ALA A 227 -1.23 -16.47 7.58
N GLY A 228 -1.07 -15.50 6.67
CA GLY A 228 -2.12 -15.04 5.76
C GLY A 228 -2.94 -13.87 6.27
N THR A 229 -2.60 -13.33 7.45
CA THR A 229 -3.13 -12.08 7.98
C THR A 229 -2.09 -11.39 8.85
N ALA A 230 -2.14 -10.08 8.89
CA ALA A 230 -1.46 -9.22 9.87
C ALA A 230 -2.26 -9.13 11.20
N ILE A 231 -2.09 -8.05 11.93
CA ILE A 231 -3.06 -7.59 12.93
C ILE A 231 -4.01 -6.65 12.21
N GLU A 232 -5.14 -7.18 11.76
CA GLU A 232 -6.13 -6.52 10.94
C GLU A 232 -6.93 -5.51 11.76
N VAL A 233 -7.03 -4.29 11.30
CA VAL A 233 -7.73 -3.19 11.98
C VAL A 233 -8.38 -2.24 10.98
N PRO A 234 -9.52 -1.64 11.30
CA PRO A 234 -9.98 -0.47 10.57
C PRO A 234 -9.06 0.72 10.86
N LEU A 235 -8.84 1.57 9.86
CA LEU A 235 -8.01 2.79 9.98
C LEU A 235 -8.83 4.06 9.74
N LYS A 236 -8.49 5.12 10.46
CA LYS A 236 -8.73 6.51 10.04
C LYS A 236 -7.51 6.96 9.27
N ALA A 237 -7.71 7.57 8.12
CA ALA A 237 -6.65 7.86 7.19
C ALA A 237 -6.74 9.26 6.59
N ARG A 238 -5.60 9.94 6.49
CA ARG A 238 -5.45 11.18 5.74
C ARG A 238 -4.33 11.02 4.73
N VAL A 239 -4.67 11.13 3.45
CA VAL A 239 -3.71 11.01 2.36
C VAL A 239 -3.85 12.21 1.42
N GLN A 240 -2.73 12.73 0.95
CA GLN A 240 -2.71 13.77 -0.07
C GLN A 240 -2.46 13.14 -1.44
N LEU A 241 -3.31 13.45 -2.42
CA LEU A 241 -3.21 12.93 -3.77
C LEU A 241 -2.74 14.01 -4.74
N SER A 242 -1.65 13.75 -5.45
CA SER A 242 -1.08 14.69 -6.42
C SER A 242 -0.73 14.01 -7.73
N VAL A 243 -0.92 14.70 -8.85
CA VAL A 243 -0.58 14.20 -10.18
C VAL A 243 0.78 14.73 -10.61
N ILE A 244 1.69 13.85 -10.96
CA ILE A 244 2.98 14.20 -11.57
C ILE A 244 2.86 13.95 -13.08
N LYS A 245 2.73 15.04 -13.82
CA LYS A 245 2.52 15.02 -15.26
C LYS A 245 3.73 14.50 -16.02
N GLY A 246 3.49 13.57 -16.95
CA GLY A 246 4.51 13.07 -17.87
C GLY A 246 5.59 12.19 -17.22
N ARG A 247 5.46 11.86 -15.92
CA ARG A 247 6.30 10.87 -15.26
C ARG A 247 5.66 9.50 -15.40
N THR A 248 6.25 8.64 -16.20
CA THR A 248 5.78 7.25 -16.37
C THR A 248 6.59 6.32 -15.49
N ILE A 249 5.91 5.46 -14.76
CA ILE A 249 6.45 4.35 -13.98
C ILE A 249 5.67 3.08 -14.33
N SER A 250 6.29 1.91 -14.19
CA SER A 250 5.64 0.63 -14.54
C SER A 250 5.11 -0.10 -13.30
N TRP A 251 5.71 0.12 -12.15
CA TRP A 251 5.38 -0.52 -10.87
C TRP A 251 5.27 0.51 -9.75
N PRO A 252 4.55 0.22 -8.66
CA PRO A 252 4.48 1.10 -7.50
C PRO A 252 5.87 1.38 -6.92
N GLN A 253 6.03 2.58 -6.38
CA GLN A 253 7.28 3.05 -5.79
C GLN A 253 6.96 3.73 -4.46
N PHE A 254 7.88 3.65 -3.50
CA PHE A 254 7.81 4.39 -2.24
C PHE A 254 8.99 5.34 -2.11
N GLU A 255 8.77 6.46 -1.49
CA GLU A 255 9.81 7.42 -1.15
C GLU A 255 9.53 8.05 0.21
N ASN A 256 10.58 8.16 1.03
CA ASN A 256 10.59 8.98 2.24
C ASN A 256 11.86 9.85 2.26
N ASP A 257 12.15 10.49 3.38
CA ASP A 257 13.33 11.35 3.50
C ASP A 257 14.64 10.57 3.36
N ASP A 258 14.68 9.31 3.76
CA ASP A 258 15.89 8.50 3.87
C ASP A 258 16.12 7.57 2.67
N ALA A 259 15.08 7.09 2.00
CA ALA A 259 15.18 6.03 0.99
C ALA A 259 14.24 6.23 -0.20
N ILE A 260 14.62 5.60 -1.31
CA ILE A 260 13.71 5.27 -2.43
C ILE A 260 13.57 3.77 -2.52
N MET A 261 12.36 3.31 -2.88
CA MET A 261 11.99 1.91 -2.85
C MET A 261 11.06 1.58 -4.01
N THR A 262 11.13 0.35 -4.50
CA THR A 262 10.32 -0.11 -5.64
C THR A 262 9.72 -1.47 -5.36
N VAL A 263 8.51 -1.66 -5.84
CA VAL A 263 7.73 -2.88 -5.63
C VAL A 263 7.88 -3.82 -6.83
N GLY A 264 7.99 -5.11 -6.55
CA GLY A 264 7.76 -6.18 -7.51
C GLY A 264 6.75 -7.15 -6.93
N ALA A 265 5.67 -7.41 -7.66
CA ALA A 265 4.62 -8.34 -7.22
C ALA A 265 4.42 -9.43 -8.27
N TYR A 266 4.97 -10.62 -8.02
CA TYR A 266 4.90 -11.74 -8.98
C TYR A 266 5.19 -13.10 -8.31
N ARG A 267 4.87 -14.18 -9.01
CA ARG A 267 5.32 -15.55 -8.70
C ARG A 267 6.12 -16.13 -9.87
N PRO A 268 7.24 -16.81 -9.62
CA PRO A 268 7.87 -17.05 -8.31
C PRO A 268 8.54 -15.78 -7.72
N VAL A 269 8.97 -15.85 -6.45
CA VAL A 269 9.52 -14.70 -5.71
C VAL A 269 10.75 -14.08 -6.37
N ASP A 270 11.59 -14.86 -7.05
CA ASP A 270 12.78 -14.36 -7.74
C ASP A 270 12.43 -13.47 -8.94
N ASP A 271 11.28 -13.62 -9.56
CA ASP A 271 10.78 -12.69 -10.57
C ASP A 271 10.26 -11.40 -9.93
N ALA A 272 9.61 -11.46 -8.77
CA ALA A 272 9.27 -10.26 -7.99
C ALA A 272 10.54 -9.46 -7.62
N VAL A 273 11.61 -10.14 -7.19
CA VAL A 273 12.93 -9.53 -6.92
C VAL A 273 13.50 -8.84 -8.16
N ARG A 274 13.47 -9.50 -9.32
CA ARG A 274 13.96 -8.94 -10.59
C ARG A 274 13.20 -7.70 -10.99
N ILE A 275 11.87 -7.72 -10.87
CA ILE A 275 11.01 -6.55 -11.15
C ILE A 275 11.41 -5.39 -10.23
N ALA A 276 11.44 -5.62 -8.91
CA ALA A 276 11.74 -4.57 -7.94
C ALA A 276 13.10 -3.92 -8.20
N PHE A 277 14.18 -4.69 -8.36
CA PHE A 277 15.50 -4.12 -8.62
C PHE A 277 15.62 -3.47 -10.00
N THR A 278 14.95 -3.98 -11.03
CA THR A 278 14.94 -3.35 -12.35
C THR A 278 14.33 -1.94 -12.28
N GLU A 279 13.19 -1.81 -11.62
CA GLU A 279 12.53 -0.51 -11.42
C GLU A 279 13.40 0.44 -10.58
N LEU A 280 14.12 -0.07 -9.59
CA LEU A 280 15.03 0.74 -8.76
C LEU A 280 16.23 1.24 -9.56
N VAL A 281 16.81 0.41 -10.43
CA VAL A 281 17.87 0.81 -11.38
C VAL A 281 17.38 1.91 -12.31
N HIS A 282 16.18 1.75 -12.92
CA HIS A 282 15.59 2.76 -13.79
C HIS A 282 15.33 4.08 -13.05
N TRP A 283 14.85 4.02 -11.81
CA TRP A 283 14.64 5.22 -11.00
C TRP A 283 15.96 5.95 -10.71
N ILE A 284 16.99 5.23 -10.28
CA ILE A 284 18.33 5.82 -10.02
C ILE A 284 18.90 6.43 -11.31
N HIS A 285 18.80 5.73 -12.43
CA HIS A 285 19.25 6.24 -13.72
C HIS A 285 18.54 7.55 -14.09
N ARG A 286 17.23 7.57 -14.05
CA ARG A 286 16.39 8.71 -14.45
C ARG A 286 16.61 9.93 -13.57
N ASP A 287 16.52 9.77 -12.24
CA ASP A 287 16.42 10.89 -11.29
C ASP A 287 17.79 11.27 -10.69
N TYR A 288 18.73 10.35 -10.60
CA TYR A 288 20.05 10.57 -9.98
C TYR A 288 21.21 10.56 -10.99
N GLY A 289 20.98 10.10 -12.21
CA GLY A 289 21.90 10.23 -13.32
C GLY A 289 23.05 9.26 -13.35
N LEU A 290 23.04 8.19 -12.58
CA LEU A 290 23.96 7.08 -12.77
C LEU A 290 23.60 6.32 -14.05
N SER A 291 24.59 5.69 -14.69
CA SER A 291 24.30 4.70 -15.73
C SER A 291 23.54 3.51 -15.10
N GLU A 292 22.77 2.77 -15.89
CA GLU A 292 22.07 1.60 -15.38
C GLU A 292 23.02 0.56 -14.78
N LEU A 293 24.19 0.36 -15.41
CA LEU A 293 25.18 -0.58 -14.90
C LEU A 293 25.84 -0.09 -13.59
N ASP A 294 26.12 1.22 -13.46
CA ASP A 294 26.64 1.77 -12.21
C ASP A 294 25.58 1.71 -11.10
N ALA A 295 24.30 1.97 -11.40
CA ALA A 295 23.20 1.83 -10.47
C ALA A 295 23.05 0.37 -10.02
N TYR A 296 23.11 -0.59 -10.95
CA TYR A 296 23.03 -2.01 -10.66
C TYR A 296 24.18 -2.48 -9.78
N GLU A 297 25.43 -2.07 -10.11
CA GLU A 297 26.62 -2.42 -9.31
C GLU A 297 26.53 -1.79 -7.90
N LEU A 298 26.09 -0.54 -7.79
CA LEU A 298 25.87 0.11 -6.48
C LEU A 298 24.84 -0.65 -5.65
N LEU A 299 23.70 -1.00 -6.23
CA LEU A 299 22.65 -1.76 -5.55
C LEU A 299 23.11 -3.13 -5.07
N SER A 300 24.05 -3.76 -5.79
CA SER A 300 24.67 -5.02 -5.34
C SER A 300 25.48 -4.86 -4.04
N LYS A 301 25.82 -3.65 -3.61
CA LYS A 301 26.60 -3.38 -2.39
C LYS A 301 25.76 -2.82 -1.25
N VAL A 302 24.76 -1.98 -1.57
CA VAL A 302 23.99 -1.22 -0.56
C VAL A 302 22.49 -1.39 -0.66
N GLY A 303 22.00 -2.05 -1.72
CA GLY A 303 20.59 -2.36 -1.89
C GLY A 303 20.09 -3.29 -0.80
N LYS A 304 18.85 -3.09 -0.39
CA LYS A 304 18.13 -3.94 0.56
C LYS A 304 16.89 -4.52 -0.11
N ILE A 305 16.37 -5.60 0.44
CA ILE A 305 15.18 -6.26 -0.03
C ILE A 305 14.37 -6.76 1.16
N HIS A 306 13.06 -6.53 1.13
CA HIS A 306 12.12 -7.13 2.05
C HIS A 306 11.14 -7.99 1.26
N LEU A 307 10.80 -9.15 1.79
CA LEU A 307 9.69 -9.97 1.34
C LEU A 307 8.47 -9.57 2.17
N ASN A 308 7.63 -8.72 1.62
CA ASN A 308 6.55 -8.09 2.36
C ASN A 308 5.39 -9.04 2.59
N GLU A 309 4.98 -9.76 1.54
CA GLU A 309 4.00 -10.85 1.67
C GLU A 309 4.36 -12.03 0.74
N MET A 310 3.94 -13.25 1.12
CA MET A 310 4.15 -14.46 0.31
C MET A 310 2.98 -15.45 0.41
N VAL A 311 1.77 -14.93 0.57
CA VAL A 311 0.56 -15.73 0.77
C VAL A 311 -0.48 -15.48 -0.30
N ASP A 312 -0.50 -14.30 -0.88
CA ASP A 312 -1.41 -13.85 -1.92
C ASP A 312 -1.10 -14.44 -3.32
N PRO A 313 -1.98 -14.19 -4.33
CA PRO A 313 -1.76 -14.70 -5.68
C PRO A 313 -0.42 -14.32 -6.30
N ASN A 314 0.13 -13.15 -6.01
CA ASN A 314 1.51 -12.75 -6.29
C ASN A 314 2.24 -12.47 -4.98
N TYR A 315 3.53 -12.79 -4.91
CA TYR A 315 4.38 -12.45 -3.77
C TYR A 315 4.92 -11.04 -3.93
N VAL A 316 4.93 -10.26 -2.85
CA VAL A 316 5.39 -8.87 -2.88
C VAL A 316 6.77 -8.72 -2.27
N VAL A 317 7.63 -8.08 -3.04
CA VAL A 317 8.99 -7.75 -2.66
C VAL A 317 9.19 -6.24 -2.82
N VAL A 318 9.83 -5.62 -1.83
CA VAL A 318 10.26 -4.22 -1.90
C VAL A 318 11.78 -4.16 -1.89
N ALA A 319 12.36 -3.66 -3.01
CA ALA A 319 13.78 -3.33 -3.09
C ALA A 319 13.99 -1.86 -2.72
N SER A 320 15.05 -1.55 -1.98
CA SER A 320 15.30 -0.20 -1.48
C SER A 320 16.79 0.18 -1.50
N VAL A 321 17.04 1.49 -1.52
CA VAL A 321 18.36 2.09 -1.32
C VAL A 321 18.22 3.39 -0.52
N GLU A 322 19.12 3.58 0.44
CA GLU A 322 19.19 4.82 1.20
C GLU A 322 19.76 5.96 0.34
N LYS A 323 19.13 7.12 0.37
CA LYS A 323 19.50 8.31 -0.43
C LYS A 323 20.92 8.80 -0.17
N ARG A 324 21.47 8.51 1.01
CA ARG A 324 22.87 8.87 1.34
C ARG A 324 23.91 8.20 0.46
N TYR A 325 23.55 7.10 -0.22
CA TYR A 325 24.43 6.41 -1.17
C TYR A 325 24.25 6.90 -2.61
N LEU A 326 23.30 7.78 -2.87
CA LEU A 326 22.99 8.29 -4.19
C LEU A 326 23.60 9.68 -4.43
N PRO A 327 23.90 10.04 -5.69
CA PRO A 327 24.21 11.42 -6.04
C PRO A 327 23.07 12.37 -5.65
N ARG A 328 23.30 13.68 -5.75
CA ARG A 328 22.19 14.62 -5.65
C ARG A 328 21.19 14.39 -6.78
N LYS A 329 19.92 14.44 -6.45
CA LYS A 329 18.83 14.36 -7.45
C LYS A 329 19.00 15.47 -8.48
N LYS A 330 18.84 15.15 -9.77
CA LYS A 330 18.96 16.09 -10.90
C LYS A 330 17.82 17.10 -10.94
#